data_72c030230222edd68e5d3d447bd116b1
#
_entry.id   72c030230222edd68e5d3d447bd116b1
#
_cell.length_a   1.000
_cell.length_b   1.000
_cell.length_c   1.000
_cell.angle_alpha   90.00
_cell.angle_beta   90.00
_cell.angle_gamma   90.00
#
_symmetry.space_group_name_H-M   'P 1'
#
loop_
_entity.id
_entity.type
_entity.pdbx_description
1 polymer ?
#
loop_
_entity_poly.entity_id
_entity_poly.type
_entity_poly.pdbx_seq_one_letter_code
_entity_poly.pdbx_strand_id
1 'polypeptide(L)'
;MSYGPLTLEMIRQFNFDHAFFSTNGVDIDSGDIYIFEFSIGAVKKEILRRSVRNYLLIDASKFNIKALCTWANTEEFNVIYVDSFPQNKELPDNYFICS
;
A
#
# COMPACT_ATOMS: atom_id res chain seq x y z
N MET A 1 -4.97 11.12 15.64
CA MET A 1 -5.57 11.23 14.30
C MET A 1 -6.89 10.46 14.26
N SER A 2 -7.91 11.03 13.69
CA SER A 2 -9.22 10.37 13.56
C SER A 2 -9.37 9.69 12.21
N TYR A 3 -9.84 8.44 12.22
CA TYR A 3 -10.05 7.66 11.00
C TYR A 3 -11.52 7.30 10.83
N GLY A 4 -12.42 8.19 11.25
CA GLY A 4 -13.84 7.94 11.17
C GLY A 4 -14.46 8.38 9.84
N PRO A 5 -15.81 8.26 9.71
CA PRO A 5 -16.51 8.67 8.50
C PRO A 5 -16.27 10.12 8.10
N LEU A 6 -16.10 11.01 9.07
CA LEU A 6 -15.81 12.42 8.81
C LEU A 6 -14.48 12.59 8.07
N THR A 7 -13.47 11.81 8.42
CA THR A 7 -12.17 11.83 7.74
C THR A 7 -12.32 11.40 6.28
N LEU A 8 -13.07 10.32 6.03
CA LEU A 8 -13.33 9.86 4.66
C LEU A 8 -14.07 10.91 3.85
N GLU A 9 -15.06 11.57 4.47
CA GLU A 9 -15.83 12.64 3.83
C GLU A 9 -14.94 13.79 3.39
N MET A 10 -13.99 14.18 4.23
CA MET A 10 -13.03 15.23 3.90
C MET A 10 -12.09 14.81 2.76
N ILE A 11 -11.59 13.58 2.82
CA ILE A 11 -10.66 13.05 1.80
C ILE A 11 -11.33 13.02 0.42
N ARG A 12 -12.61 12.70 0.36
CA ARG A 12 -13.36 12.63 -0.89
C ARG A 12 -13.46 13.98 -1.62
N GLN A 13 -13.16 15.07 -0.93
CA GLN A 13 -13.18 16.41 -1.52
C GLN A 13 -11.85 16.79 -2.17
N PHE A 14 -10.82 15.98 -2.02
CA PHE A 14 -9.48 16.29 -2.52
C PHE A 14 -9.08 15.32 -3.63
N ASN A 15 -8.23 15.81 -4.52
CA ASN A 15 -7.54 15.01 -5.52
C ASN A 15 -6.03 15.16 -5.29
N PHE A 16 -5.32 14.06 -5.38
CA PHE A 16 -3.88 14.05 -5.10
C PHE A 16 -3.10 13.70 -6.35
N ASP A 17 -2.01 14.41 -6.60
CA ASP A 17 -1.11 14.09 -7.71
C ASP A 17 -0.24 12.88 -7.37
N HIS A 18 0.28 12.84 -6.16
CA HIS A 18 1.15 11.77 -5.66
C HIS A 18 0.72 11.38 -4.26
N ALA A 19 0.72 10.09 -3.98
CA ALA A 19 0.48 9.57 -2.64
C ALA A 19 1.50 8.50 -2.31
N PHE A 20 2.03 8.56 -1.10
CA PHE A 20 3.02 7.61 -0.59
C PHE A 20 2.41 6.86 0.57
N PHE A 21 2.54 5.53 0.56
CA PHE A 21 1.92 4.66 1.54
C PHE A 21 2.94 3.74 2.19
N SER A 22 2.65 3.35 3.42
CA SER A 22 3.28 2.23 4.09
C SER A 22 2.21 1.21 4.44
N THR A 23 2.62 -0.01 4.83
CA THR A 23 1.67 -1.06 5.17
C THR A 23 2.28 -2.02 6.18
N ASN A 24 1.44 -2.88 6.77
CA ASN A 24 1.88 -3.85 7.78
C ASN A 24 2.37 -5.15 7.18
N GLY A 25 1.85 -5.54 6.02
CA GLY A 25 2.25 -6.77 5.38
C GLY A 25 1.89 -6.82 3.91
N VAL A 26 2.60 -7.66 3.17
CA VAL A 26 2.37 -7.89 1.74
C VAL A 26 2.54 -9.37 1.46
N ASP A 27 1.58 -9.95 0.72
CA ASP A 27 1.74 -11.29 0.18
C ASP A 27 2.50 -11.18 -1.14
N ILE A 28 3.69 -11.74 -1.17
CA ILE A 28 4.59 -11.59 -2.32
C ILE A 28 4.05 -12.31 -3.57
N ASP A 29 3.25 -13.34 -3.38
CA ASP A 29 2.74 -14.14 -4.49
C ASP A 29 1.43 -13.58 -5.05
N SER A 30 0.46 -13.26 -4.20
CA SER A 30 -0.84 -12.72 -4.64
C SER A 30 -0.81 -11.21 -4.87
N GLY A 31 0.10 -10.51 -4.19
CA GLY A 31 0.16 -9.07 -4.23
C GLY A 31 -0.79 -8.39 -3.25
N ASP A 32 -1.50 -9.14 -2.42
CA ASP A 32 -2.41 -8.56 -1.43
C ASP A 32 -1.64 -7.77 -0.39
N ILE A 33 -2.15 -6.60 -0.06
CA ILE A 33 -1.54 -5.67 0.88
C ILE A 33 -2.42 -5.57 2.12
N TYR A 34 -1.82 -5.81 3.29
CA TYR A 34 -2.55 -6.00 4.54
C TYR A 34 -2.29 -4.87 5.53
N ILE A 35 -3.31 -4.61 6.34
CA ILE A 35 -3.21 -3.68 7.47
C ILE A 35 -3.96 -4.26 8.67
N PHE A 36 -3.47 -3.98 9.88
CA PHE A 36 -4.07 -4.51 11.09
C PHE A 36 -5.38 -3.80 11.45
N GLU A 37 -5.52 -2.53 11.12
CA GLU A 37 -6.65 -1.74 11.54
C GLU A 37 -7.53 -1.37 10.35
N PHE A 38 -8.81 -1.79 10.42
CA PHE A 38 -9.76 -1.60 9.33
C PHE A 38 -9.98 -0.12 8.97
N SER A 39 -10.11 0.74 9.98
CA SER A 39 -10.39 2.16 9.73
C SER A 39 -9.22 2.86 9.03
N ILE A 40 -7.99 2.50 9.35
CA ILE A 40 -6.80 3.01 8.66
C ILE A 40 -6.79 2.52 7.22
N GLY A 41 -7.12 1.25 7.00
CA GLY A 41 -7.22 0.68 5.66
C GLY A 41 -8.24 1.39 4.79
N ALA A 42 -9.39 1.73 5.35
CA ALA A 42 -10.43 2.45 4.62
C ALA A 42 -9.96 3.85 4.18
N VAL A 43 -9.25 4.57 5.05
CA VAL A 43 -8.67 5.87 4.71
C VAL A 43 -7.64 5.75 3.61
N LYS A 44 -6.72 4.80 3.73
CA LYS A 44 -5.67 4.58 2.72
C LYS A 44 -6.27 4.21 1.37
N LYS A 45 -7.30 3.36 1.36
CA LYS A 45 -7.96 2.95 0.13
C LYS A 45 -8.62 4.14 -0.58
N GLU A 46 -9.23 5.06 0.16
CA GLU A 46 -9.85 6.24 -0.43
C GLU A 46 -8.79 7.18 -1.02
N ILE A 47 -7.66 7.38 -0.33
CA ILE A 47 -6.56 8.18 -0.85
C ILE A 47 -6.00 7.55 -2.12
N LEU A 48 -5.85 6.23 -2.13
CA LEU A 48 -5.37 5.49 -3.30
C LEU A 48 -6.25 5.73 -4.53
N ARG A 49 -7.56 5.68 -4.33
CA ARG A 49 -8.52 5.92 -5.43
C ARG A 49 -8.45 7.33 -5.99
N ARG A 50 -8.08 8.31 -5.16
CA ARG A 50 -8.10 9.73 -5.54
C ARG A 50 -6.75 10.27 -5.96
N SER A 51 -5.75 9.42 -6.03
CA SER A 51 -4.39 9.80 -6.37
C SER A 51 -4.07 9.42 -7.80
N VAL A 52 -3.40 10.30 -8.52
CA VAL A 52 -2.98 10.04 -9.90
C VAL A 52 -1.84 9.02 -9.90
N ARG A 53 -0.88 9.19 -8.99
CA ARG A 53 0.25 8.28 -8.86
C ARG A 53 0.37 7.80 -7.42
N ASN A 54 0.56 6.50 -7.27
CA ASN A 54 0.61 5.85 -5.95
C ASN A 54 1.94 5.12 -5.80
N TYR A 55 2.57 5.31 -4.64
CA TYR A 55 3.85 4.71 -4.30
C TYR A 55 3.74 3.99 -2.97
N LEU A 56 4.29 2.78 -2.90
CA LEU A 56 4.33 2.00 -1.67
C LEU A 56 5.80 1.87 -1.22
N LEU A 57 6.05 2.14 0.05
CA LEU A 57 7.38 2.01 0.65
C LEU A 57 7.32 0.91 1.70
N ILE A 58 8.06 -0.16 1.48
CA ILE A 58 8.12 -1.30 2.39
C ILE A 58 9.56 -1.76 2.54
N ASP A 59 9.83 -2.47 3.64
CA ASP A 59 11.05 -3.23 3.78
C ASP A 59 10.73 -4.73 3.65
N ALA A 60 11.76 -5.54 3.41
CA ALA A 60 11.56 -6.96 3.14
C ALA A 60 10.93 -7.73 4.31
N SER A 61 10.99 -7.19 5.53
CA SER A 61 10.35 -7.82 6.68
C SER A 61 8.82 -7.84 6.57
N LYS A 62 8.24 -7.06 5.68
CA LYS A 62 6.78 -7.00 5.46
C LYS A 62 6.28 -8.10 4.54
N PHE A 63 7.15 -8.76 3.79
CA PHE A 63 6.74 -9.87 2.93
C PHE A 63 6.25 -11.06 3.76
N ASN A 64 5.14 -11.66 3.30
CA ASN A 64 4.54 -12.84 3.92
C ASN A 64 4.00 -12.59 5.34
N ILE A 65 3.81 -11.35 5.72
CA ILE A 65 3.06 -11.01 6.93
C ILE A 65 1.62 -10.77 6.53
N LYS A 66 0.72 -11.58 7.08
CA LYS A 66 -0.71 -11.44 6.85
C LYS A 66 -1.35 -10.73 8.04
N ALA A 67 -2.01 -9.63 7.76
CA ALA A 67 -2.74 -8.88 8.79
C ALA A 67 -4.25 -9.09 8.64
N LEU A 68 -5.03 -8.43 9.49
CA LEU A 68 -6.47 -8.64 9.57
C LEU A 68 -7.20 -8.24 8.28
N CYS A 69 -6.80 -7.14 7.65
CA CYS A 69 -7.53 -6.57 6.51
C CYS A 69 -6.64 -6.44 5.29
N THR A 70 -7.18 -6.82 4.13
CA THR A 70 -6.58 -6.50 2.83
C THR A 70 -7.17 -5.17 2.37
N TRP A 71 -6.31 -4.18 2.10
CA TRP A 71 -6.80 -2.87 1.67
C TRP A 71 -6.43 -2.51 0.24
N ALA A 72 -5.47 -3.21 -0.36
CA ALA A 72 -5.06 -2.94 -1.73
C ALA A 72 -4.32 -4.15 -2.31
N ASN A 73 -3.93 -4.03 -3.57
CA ASN A 73 -3.07 -5.00 -4.25
C ASN A 73 -1.88 -4.26 -4.85
N THR A 74 -0.75 -4.94 -4.98
CA THR A 74 0.47 -4.32 -5.52
C THR A 74 0.29 -3.78 -6.93
N GLU A 75 -0.64 -4.33 -7.71
CA GLU A 75 -0.93 -3.86 -9.06
C GLU A 75 -1.52 -2.45 -9.10
N GLU A 76 -2.06 -1.96 -7.97
CA GLU A 76 -2.66 -0.63 -7.90
C GLU A 76 -1.61 0.47 -7.69
N PHE A 77 -0.35 0.11 -7.52
CA PHE A 77 0.74 1.07 -7.29
C PHE A 77 1.59 1.27 -8.52
N ASN A 78 1.99 2.51 -8.76
CA ASN A 78 2.89 2.83 -9.86
C ASN A 78 4.30 2.32 -9.59
N VAL A 79 4.77 2.48 -8.35
CA VAL A 79 6.08 1.98 -7.93
C VAL A 79 5.99 1.47 -6.49
N ILE A 80 6.63 0.35 -6.24
CA ILE A 80 6.81 -0.21 -4.91
C ILE A 80 8.29 -0.19 -4.60
N TYR A 81 8.68 0.64 -3.63
CA TYR A 81 10.07 0.73 -3.19
C TYR A 81 10.31 -0.26 -2.06
N VAL A 82 11.33 -1.09 -2.20
CA VAL A 82 11.69 -2.11 -1.22
C VAL A 82 13.21 -2.15 -1.06
N ASP A 83 13.68 -2.48 0.14
CA ASP A 83 15.13 -2.56 0.40
C ASP A 83 15.77 -3.81 -0.17
N SER A 84 15.05 -4.92 -0.25
CA SER A 84 15.53 -6.15 -0.85
C SER A 84 14.35 -7.01 -1.32
N PHE A 85 14.61 -7.93 -2.24
CA PHE A 85 13.60 -8.83 -2.79
C PHE A 85 14.19 -10.25 -2.84
N PRO A 86 13.37 -11.30 -2.59
CA PRO A 86 13.87 -12.67 -2.65
C PRO A 86 14.47 -13.01 -4.01
N GLN A 87 15.67 -13.58 -4.00
CA GLN A 87 16.39 -13.92 -5.22
C GLN A 87 15.75 -15.07 -6.01
N ASN A 88 14.99 -15.91 -5.32
CA ASN A 88 14.33 -17.05 -5.95
C ASN A 88 12.98 -16.71 -6.60
N LYS A 89 12.61 -15.44 -6.62
CA LYS A 89 11.36 -14.97 -7.22
C LYS A 89 11.65 -13.89 -8.25
N GLU A 90 10.83 -13.86 -9.29
CA GLU A 90 10.91 -12.83 -10.31
C GLU A 90 10.42 -11.49 -9.77
N LEU A 91 11.20 -10.44 -9.99
CA LEU A 91 10.84 -9.10 -9.55
C LEU A 91 9.77 -8.52 -10.48
N PRO A 92 8.58 -8.19 -9.97
CA PRO A 92 7.55 -7.55 -10.79
C PRO A 92 8.01 -6.19 -11.33
N ASP A 93 7.44 -5.78 -12.45
CA ASP A 93 7.86 -4.57 -13.17
C ASP A 93 7.72 -3.30 -12.36
N ASN A 94 6.75 -3.22 -11.45
CA ASN A 94 6.51 -2.02 -10.66
C ASN A 94 7.30 -1.96 -9.35
N TYR A 95 8.14 -2.95 -9.07
CA TYR A 95 9.03 -2.93 -7.92
C TYR A 95 10.35 -2.23 -8.24
N PHE A 96 10.86 -1.48 -7.27
CA PHE A 96 12.17 -0.86 -7.36
C PHE A 96 12.95 -1.16 -6.07
N ILE A 97 14.13 -1.76 -6.21
CA ILE A 97 14.96 -2.09 -5.05
C ILE A 97 15.84 -0.90 -4.72
N CYS A 98 15.69 -0.39 -3.50
CA CYS A 98 16.50 0.70 -2.97
C CYS A 98 17.58 0.11 -2.06
N SER A 99 18.80 0.27 -2.44
CA SER A 99 19.92 -0.25 -1.64
C SER A 99 20.70 0.87 -0.97
#